data_922c65b5ad8e745c6d104abfeefa0b68
#
_entry.id   922c65b5ad8e745c6d104abfeefa0b68
#
_cell.length_a   1.000
_cell.length_b   1.000
_cell.length_c   1.000
_cell.angle_alpha   90.00
_cell.angle_beta   90.00
_cell.angle_gamma   90.00
#
_symmetry.space_group_name_H-M   'P 1'
#
loop_
_entity.id
_entity.type
_entity.pdbx_description
1 polymer ?
#
loop_
_entity_poly.entity_id
_entity_poly.type
_entity_poly.pdbx_seq_one_letter_code
_entity_poly.pdbx_strand_id
1 'polypeptide(L)'
;MLKFKILIIEDDIDLNELLVLKLKSSGYEVISLADFFGVEDLLDNEQIDLLIVDRNLPSGDSLEKIQDLREQGYKEAVIFLTAKALHQDLLEGFESGCDDYVCKPFDFNELLLRIKAILKRHKKEEEKLSFGDFILDLVSYEFFYKNQKLEISNLDYELLKCFFENPNILLTRQFLSESVWKDDTTSDKTINIALTRLRNKFPKLKDHIISVRGIGYKLC
;
A
#
# COMPACT_ATOMS: atom_id res chain seq x y z
N MET A 1 8.43 14.95 11.01
CA MET A 1 8.44 13.51 10.75
C MET A 1 6.99 13.07 10.73
N LEU A 2 6.53 12.44 9.66
CA LEU A 2 5.21 11.78 9.63
C LEU A 2 5.22 10.71 10.71
N LYS A 3 4.24 10.76 11.61
CA LYS A 3 4.05 9.72 12.63
C LYS A 3 3.15 8.65 12.05
N PHE A 4 3.56 7.40 12.13
CA PHE A 4 2.69 6.29 11.77
C PHE A 4 1.50 6.21 12.72
N LYS A 5 0.32 5.90 12.16
CA LYS A 5 -0.93 5.75 12.92
C LYS A 5 -1.31 4.28 12.99
N ILE A 6 -1.53 3.80 14.21
CA ILE A 6 -1.83 2.39 14.51
C ILE A 6 -3.27 2.31 15.05
N LEU A 7 -4.07 1.42 14.48
CA LEU A 7 -5.38 1.04 15.00
C LEU A 7 -5.24 -0.25 15.80
N ILE A 8 -5.67 -0.24 17.06
CA ILE A 8 -5.74 -1.41 17.94
C ILE A 8 -7.18 -1.88 18.02
N ILE A 9 -7.42 -3.18 17.90
CA ILE A 9 -8.71 -3.83 18.11
C ILE A 9 -8.52 -4.94 19.13
N GLU A 10 -8.88 -4.68 20.39
CA GLU A 10 -8.61 -5.53 21.55
C GLU A 10 -9.72 -5.29 22.58
N ASP A 11 -10.43 -6.35 23.00
CA ASP A 11 -11.54 -6.27 23.97
C ASP A 11 -11.09 -6.30 25.44
N ASP A 12 -9.91 -6.85 25.73
CA ASP A 12 -9.31 -6.76 27.06
C ASP A 12 -8.89 -5.31 27.34
N ILE A 13 -9.64 -4.65 28.22
CA ILE A 13 -9.45 -3.23 28.54
C ILE A 13 -8.04 -2.95 29.06
N ASP A 14 -7.51 -3.79 29.97
CA ASP A 14 -6.21 -3.59 30.58
C ASP A 14 -5.08 -3.71 29.55
N LEU A 15 -5.18 -4.71 28.65
CA LEU A 15 -4.21 -4.91 27.58
C LEU A 15 -4.31 -3.79 26.55
N ASN A 16 -5.53 -3.38 26.17
CA ASN A 16 -5.78 -2.27 25.24
C ASN A 16 -5.13 -0.97 25.75
N GLU A 17 -5.43 -0.58 26.98
CA GLU A 17 -4.85 0.62 27.60
C GLU A 17 -3.32 0.55 27.68
N LEU A 18 -2.77 -0.60 28.04
CA LEU A 18 -1.33 -0.82 28.09
C LEU A 18 -0.69 -0.64 26.70
N LEU A 19 -1.28 -1.24 25.65
CA LEU A 19 -0.80 -1.11 24.28
C LEU A 19 -0.85 0.35 23.82
N VAL A 20 -1.97 1.05 24.05
CA VAL A 20 -2.13 2.48 23.73
C VAL A 20 -1.04 3.32 24.39
N LEU A 21 -0.84 3.14 25.70
CA LEU A 21 0.17 3.88 26.46
C LEU A 21 1.58 3.64 25.90
N LYS A 22 1.94 2.39 25.70
CA LYS A 22 3.27 1.96 25.26
C LYS A 22 3.57 2.42 23.83
N LEU A 23 2.62 2.29 22.91
CA LEU A 23 2.80 2.71 21.52
C LEU A 23 2.86 4.23 21.38
N LYS A 24 2.00 4.98 22.11
CA LYS A 24 2.09 6.45 22.15
C LYS A 24 3.44 6.91 22.71
N SER A 25 3.94 6.28 23.77
CA SER A 25 5.27 6.59 24.32
C SER A 25 6.41 6.26 23.36
N SER A 26 6.19 5.33 22.43
CA SER A 26 7.15 4.96 21.37
C SER A 26 7.07 5.86 20.12
N GLY A 27 6.17 6.87 20.14
CA GLY A 27 6.10 7.90 19.12
C GLY A 27 5.05 7.66 18.02
N TYR A 28 4.18 6.67 18.15
CA TYR A 28 3.06 6.40 17.24
C TYR A 28 1.83 7.24 17.58
N GLU A 29 0.99 7.52 16.58
CA GLU A 29 -0.39 7.89 16.79
C GLU A 29 -1.21 6.62 16.95
N VAL A 30 -2.15 6.59 17.91
CA VAL A 30 -2.88 5.36 18.24
C VAL A 30 -4.36 5.68 18.42
N ILE A 31 -5.18 4.94 17.68
CA ILE A 31 -6.62 4.80 17.88
C ILE A 31 -6.87 3.39 18.41
N SER A 32 -7.85 3.20 19.30
CA SER A 32 -8.20 1.88 19.79
C SER A 32 -9.71 1.68 19.82
N LEU A 33 -10.12 0.46 19.49
CA LEU A 33 -11.49 -0.04 19.52
C LEU A 33 -11.52 -1.33 20.34
N ALA A 34 -12.69 -1.65 20.90
CA ALA A 34 -12.91 -2.92 21.61
C ALA A 34 -13.39 -4.05 20.67
N ASP A 35 -13.85 -3.71 19.46
CA ASP A 35 -14.30 -4.65 18.45
C ASP A 35 -14.19 -4.03 17.03
N PHE A 36 -14.71 -4.75 16.01
CA PHE A 36 -14.71 -4.27 14.61
C PHE A 36 -15.75 -3.20 14.27
N PHE A 37 -16.59 -2.79 15.23
CA PHE A 37 -17.58 -1.75 14.95
C PHE A 37 -16.91 -0.42 14.65
N GLY A 38 -17.17 0.15 13.47
CA GLY A 38 -16.58 1.43 13.01
C GLY A 38 -15.17 1.34 12.42
N VAL A 39 -14.60 0.14 12.23
CA VAL A 39 -13.27 -0.03 11.61
C VAL A 39 -13.26 0.49 10.18
N GLU A 40 -14.27 0.15 9.35
CA GLU A 40 -14.36 0.62 7.95
C GLU A 40 -14.44 2.14 7.88
N ASP A 41 -15.27 2.77 8.72
CA ASP A 41 -15.36 4.23 8.79
C ASP A 41 -14.01 4.88 9.16
N LEU A 42 -13.22 4.24 10.03
CA LEU A 42 -11.90 4.73 10.39
C LEU A 42 -10.92 4.56 9.23
N LEU A 43 -10.93 3.43 8.53
CA LEU A 43 -10.06 3.18 7.38
C LEU A 43 -10.35 4.13 6.22
N ASP A 44 -11.62 4.49 6.02
CA ASP A 44 -12.04 5.42 4.97
C ASP A 44 -11.68 6.89 5.27
N ASN A 45 -11.69 7.28 6.55
CA ASN A 45 -11.54 8.69 6.94
C ASN A 45 -10.16 9.02 7.55
N GLU A 46 -9.39 8.02 7.96
CA GLU A 46 -8.11 8.18 8.63
C GLU A 46 -7.02 7.39 7.89
N GLN A 47 -5.83 7.96 7.79
CA GLN A 47 -4.70 7.23 7.23
C GLN A 47 -4.13 6.29 8.30
N ILE A 48 -4.57 5.05 8.31
CA ILE A 48 -4.07 3.98 9.20
C ILE A 48 -2.93 3.26 8.50
N ASP A 49 -1.79 3.11 9.15
CA ASP A 49 -0.61 2.43 8.62
C ASP A 49 -0.54 0.94 9.05
N LEU A 50 -1.15 0.61 10.19
CA LEU A 50 -1.10 -0.73 10.79
C LEU A 50 -2.31 -0.99 11.67
N LEU A 51 -2.88 -2.19 11.56
CA LEU A 51 -3.84 -2.75 12.50
C LEU A 51 -3.14 -3.75 13.43
N ILE A 52 -3.40 -3.65 14.74
CA ILE A 52 -3.04 -4.67 15.73
C ILE A 52 -4.35 -5.23 16.25
N VAL A 53 -4.60 -6.51 16.01
CA VAL A 53 -5.93 -7.10 16.16
C VAL A 53 -5.86 -8.33 17.06
N ASP A 54 -6.66 -8.37 18.13
CA ASP A 54 -6.88 -9.65 18.81
C ASP A 54 -7.62 -10.60 17.88
N ARG A 55 -7.10 -11.81 17.74
CA ARG A 55 -7.71 -12.83 16.93
C ARG A 55 -9.08 -13.27 17.47
N ASN A 56 -9.23 -13.35 18.77
CA ASN A 56 -10.42 -13.90 19.43
C ASN A 56 -11.20 -12.80 20.13
N LEU A 57 -11.99 -12.07 19.38
CA LEU A 57 -12.91 -11.08 19.93
C LEU A 57 -14.27 -11.71 20.28
N PRO A 58 -15.02 -11.14 21.22
CA PRO A 58 -16.39 -11.59 21.51
C PRO A 58 -17.33 -11.59 20.30
N SER A 59 -17.05 -10.74 19.31
CA SER A 59 -17.79 -10.63 18.03
C SER A 59 -17.45 -11.72 17.01
N GLY A 60 -16.49 -12.63 17.30
CA GLY A 60 -16.08 -13.73 16.43
C GLY A 60 -14.60 -13.74 16.07
N ASP A 61 -14.23 -14.63 15.13
CA ASP A 61 -12.84 -14.72 14.64
C ASP A 61 -12.50 -13.50 13.77
N SER A 62 -11.51 -12.74 14.20
CA SER A 62 -11.05 -11.54 13.52
C SER A 62 -10.42 -11.83 12.16
N LEU A 63 -10.03 -13.08 11.90
CA LEU A 63 -9.49 -13.51 10.61
C LEU A 63 -10.50 -13.30 9.47
N GLU A 64 -11.75 -13.74 9.68
CA GLU A 64 -12.83 -13.55 8.71
C GLU A 64 -13.07 -12.06 8.43
N LYS A 65 -13.03 -11.23 9.48
CA LYS A 65 -13.20 -9.77 9.35
C LYS A 65 -12.07 -9.11 8.54
N ILE A 66 -10.84 -9.55 8.73
CA ILE A 66 -9.70 -9.05 7.94
C ILE A 66 -9.79 -9.52 6.48
N GLN A 67 -10.25 -10.75 6.23
CA GLN A 67 -10.50 -11.23 4.86
C GLN A 67 -11.56 -10.37 4.16
N ASP A 68 -12.69 -10.07 4.82
CA ASP A 68 -13.73 -9.18 4.29
C ASP A 68 -13.15 -7.80 3.91
N LEU A 69 -12.31 -7.21 4.78
CA LEU A 69 -11.63 -5.95 4.49
C LEU A 69 -10.69 -6.06 3.28
N ARG A 70 -9.95 -7.16 3.14
CA ARG A 70 -9.08 -7.41 1.98
C ARG A 70 -9.88 -7.52 0.67
N GLU A 71 -11.05 -8.19 0.69
CA GLU A 71 -11.94 -8.27 -0.46
C GLU A 71 -12.53 -6.91 -0.86
N GLN A 72 -12.74 -6.02 0.10
CA GLN A 72 -13.15 -4.64 -0.13
C GLN A 72 -12.01 -3.74 -0.64
N GLY A 73 -10.76 -4.23 -0.61
CA GLY A 73 -9.59 -3.54 -1.17
C GLY A 73 -8.70 -2.82 -0.17
N TYR A 74 -8.97 -2.91 1.14
CA TYR A 74 -8.11 -2.37 2.19
C TYR A 74 -6.77 -3.12 2.24
N LYS A 75 -5.65 -2.38 2.37
CA LYS A 75 -4.28 -2.92 2.24
C LYS A 75 -3.38 -2.63 3.43
N GLU A 76 -3.91 -2.03 4.46
CA GLU A 76 -3.19 -1.70 5.68
C GLU A 76 -2.51 -2.94 6.27
N ALA A 77 -1.32 -2.76 6.84
CA ALA A 77 -0.62 -3.87 7.49
C ALA A 77 -1.42 -4.42 8.66
N VAL A 78 -1.35 -5.73 8.91
CA VAL A 78 -2.08 -6.38 10.01
C VAL A 78 -1.14 -7.27 10.84
N ILE A 79 -1.13 -7.07 12.16
CA ILE A 79 -0.55 -7.98 13.14
C ILE A 79 -1.68 -8.57 13.97
N PHE A 80 -1.78 -9.91 14.00
CA PHE A 80 -2.67 -10.57 14.93
C PHE A 80 -2.02 -10.83 16.30
N LEU A 81 -2.75 -10.53 17.36
CA LEU A 81 -2.44 -11.03 18.71
C LEU A 81 -3.26 -12.30 18.95
N THR A 82 -2.62 -13.39 19.34
CA THR A 82 -3.31 -14.68 19.49
C THR A 82 -2.88 -15.41 20.75
N ALA A 83 -3.81 -16.09 21.41
CA ALA A 83 -3.52 -16.95 22.57
C ALA A 83 -2.92 -18.32 22.18
N LYS A 84 -2.92 -18.69 20.88
CA LYS A 84 -2.49 -20.02 20.42
C LYS A 84 -1.36 -19.93 19.41
N ALA A 85 -0.27 -20.66 19.72
CA ALA A 85 0.84 -20.93 18.80
C ALA A 85 0.62 -22.25 18.02
N LEU A 86 -0.52 -22.46 17.36
CA LEU A 86 -0.73 -23.67 16.59
C LEU A 86 -0.24 -23.46 15.15
N HIS A 87 0.63 -24.38 14.68
CA HIS A 87 1.21 -24.38 13.32
C HIS A 87 0.14 -24.35 12.21
N GLN A 88 -1.06 -24.86 12.45
CA GLN A 88 -2.18 -24.80 11.49
C GLN A 88 -2.76 -23.39 11.37
N ASP A 89 -2.91 -22.65 12.46
CA ASP A 89 -3.40 -21.25 12.45
C ASP A 89 -2.42 -20.30 11.73
N LEU A 90 -1.12 -20.61 11.74
CA LEU A 90 -0.10 -19.85 11.02
C LEU A 90 -0.19 -20.03 9.49
N LEU A 91 -0.52 -21.23 9.00
CA LEU A 91 -0.66 -21.49 7.57
C LEU A 91 -1.93 -20.84 6.99
N GLU A 92 -3.06 -20.99 7.69
CA GLU A 92 -4.33 -20.36 7.31
C GLU A 92 -4.26 -18.83 7.36
N GLY A 93 -3.46 -18.29 8.26
CA GLY A 93 -3.33 -16.86 8.42
C GLY A 93 -2.44 -16.17 7.38
N PHE A 94 -1.41 -16.83 6.86
CA PHE A 94 -0.63 -16.28 5.73
C PHE A 94 -1.46 -16.24 4.44
N GLU A 95 -2.42 -17.15 4.26
CA GLU A 95 -3.38 -17.10 3.15
C GLU A 95 -4.44 -16.00 3.33
N SER A 96 -4.66 -15.52 4.56
CA SER A 96 -5.65 -14.48 4.88
C SER A 96 -5.15 -13.04 4.72
N GLY A 97 -3.90 -12.83 4.31
CA GLY A 97 -3.35 -11.49 4.05
C GLY A 97 -2.92 -10.70 5.29
N CYS A 98 -2.54 -11.39 6.39
CA CYS A 98 -1.87 -10.74 7.52
C CYS A 98 -0.35 -10.66 7.31
N ASP A 99 0.30 -9.74 8.00
CA ASP A 99 1.74 -9.49 7.92
C ASP A 99 2.54 -10.20 8.98
N ASP A 100 1.98 -10.43 10.18
CA ASP A 100 2.64 -11.15 11.27
C ASP A 100 1.64 -11.61 12.35
N TYR A 101 2.11 -12.53 13.20
CA TYR A 101 1.40 -13.04 14.36
C TYR A 101 2.25 -12.93 15.62
N VAL A 102 1.63 -12.50 16.72
CA VAL A 102 2.29 -12.41 18.02
C VAL A 102 1.48 -13.19 19.06
N CYS A 103 2.11 -14.19 19.68
CA CYS A 103 1.45 -15.02 20.68
C CYS A 103 1.39 -14.32 22.04
N LYS A 104 0.22 -14.31 22.66
CA LYS A 104 0.02 -13.88 24.04
C LYS A 104 0.45 -15.02 25.01
N PRO A 105 1.20 -14.73 26.11
CA PRO A 105 1.76 -13.44 26.47
C PRO A 105 3.01 -13.10 25.67
N PHE A 106 3.20 -11.83 25.32
CA PHE A 106 4.32 -11.34 24.51
C PHE A 106 5.15 -10.28 25.24
N ASP A 107 6.40 -10.16 24.85
CA ASP A 107 7.24 -9.02 25.23
C ASP A 107 6.92 -7.81 24.36
N PHE A 108 6.69 -6.65 24.98
CA PHE A 108 6.35 -5.44 24.25
C PHE A 108 7.49 -4.98 23.32
N ASN A 109 8.75 -5.18 23.68
CA ASN A 109 9.87 -4.80 22.82
C ASN A 109 9.93 -5.69 21.58
N GLU A 110 9.57 -6.98 21.70
CA GLU A 110 9.42 -7.87 20.55
C GLU A 110 8.32 -7.37 19.62
N LEU A 111 7.12 -7.07 20.15
CA LEU A 111 6.03 -6.50 19.36
C LEU A 111 6.46 -5.20 18.66
N LEU A 112 7.16 -4.31 19.36
CA LEU A 112 7.64 -3.05 18.81
C LEU A 112 8.65 -3.24 17.67
N LEU A 113 9.53 -4.25 17.75
CA LEU A 113 10.46 -4.57 16.67
C LEU A 113 9.74 -5.09 15.42
N ARG A 114 8.70 -5.92 15.60
CA ARG A 114 7.85 -6.45 14.53
C ARG A 114 7.07 -5.32 13.85
N ILE A 115 6.45 -4.43 14.62
CA ILE A 115 5.78 -3.22 14.11
C ILE A 115 6.72 -2.40 13.24
N LYS A 116 7.94 -2.09 13.73
CA LYS A 116 8.93 -1.33 12.98
C LYS A 116 9.33 -2.01 11.67
N ALA A 117 9.51 -3.32 11.67
CA ALA A 117 9.88 -4.09 10.49
C ALA A 117 8.77 -4.06 9.43
N ILE A 118 7.51 -4.24 9.85
CA ILE A 118 6.33 -4.24 8.98
C ILE A 118 6.11 -2.84 8.38
N LEU A 119 6.06 -1.80 9.20
CA LEU A 119 5.87 -0.43 8.72
C LEU A 119 6.98 0.01 7.76
N LYS A 120 8.22 -0.41 8.01
CA LYS A 120 9.34 -0.16 7.08
C LYS A 120 9.15 -0.87 5.74
N ARG A 121 8.62 -2.10 5.73
CA ARG A 121 8.36 -2.87 4.51
C ARG A 121 7.22 -2.24 3.72
N HIS A 122 6.08 -1.97 4.36
CA HIS A 122 4.92 -1.34 3.75
C HIS A 122 5.27 0.01 3.12
N LYS A 123 5.96 0.88 3.87
CA LYS A 123 6.43 2.16 3.31
C LYS A 123 7.30 1.99 2.07
N LYS A 124 8.16 0.97 2.03
CA LYS A 124 8.98 0.68 0.84
C LYS A 124 8.15 0.15 -0.34
N GLU A 125 7.04 -0.51 -0.07
CA GLU A 125 6.11 -0.98 -1.11
C GLU A 125 5.25 0.16 -1.64
N GLU A 126 4.77 1.07 -0.79
CA GLU A 126 4.10 2.31 -1.18
C GLU A 126 5.00 3.27 -1.97
N GLU A 127 6.30 3.23 -1.72
CA GLU A 127 7.31 4.00 -2.45
C GLU A 127 7.63 3.41 -3.83
N LYS A 128 6.99 2.32 -4.24
CA LYS A 128 7.20 1.66 -5.54
C LYS A 128 5.89 1.42 -6.27
N LEU A 129 5.89 1.81 -7.53
CA LEU A 129 4.83 1.43 -8.45
C LEU A 129 5.32 0.29 -9.33
N SER A 130 4.48 -0.71 -9.57
CA SER A 130 4.84 -1.86 -10.40
C SER A 130 3.81 -2.10 -11.51
N PHE A 131 4.31 -2.56 -12.66
CA PHE A 131 3.48 -3.04 -13.75
C PHE A 131 4.18 -4.21 -14.45
N GLY A 132 3.64 -5.41 -14.30
CA GLY A 132 4.32 -6.65 -14.72
C GLY A 132 5.71 -6.78 -14.09
N ASP A 133 6.75 -6.93 -14.91
CA ASP A 133 8.15 -7.00 -14.47
C ASP A 133 8.81 -5.62 -14.27
N PHE A 134 8.06 -4.52 -14.45
CA PHE A 134 8.57 -3.16 -14.30
C PHE A 134 8.33 -2.65 -12.88
N ILE A 135 9.31 -1.92 -12.33
CA ILE A 135 9.24 -1.27 -11.02
C ILE A 135 9.74 0.18 -11.17
N LEU A 136 8.93 1.12 -10.75
CA LEU A 136 9.29 2.53 -10.60
C LEU A 136 9.42 2.86 -9.12
N ASP A 137 10.62 3.17 -8.67
CA ASP A 137 10.91 3.59 -7.30
C ASP A 137 10.70 5.09 -7.18
N LEU A 138 9.73 5.49 -6.33
CA LEU A 138 9.30 6.88 -6.19
C LEU A 138 10.25 7.72 -5.33
N VAL A 139 11.11 7.07 -4.53
CA VAL A 139 12.06 7.74 -3.64
C VAL A 139 13.39 7.98 -4.32
N SER A 140 13.91 6.94 -4.99
CA SER A 140 15.18 7.04 -5.70
C SER A 140 15.07 7.60 -7.12
N TYR A 141 13.83 7.75 -7.65
CA TYR A 141 13.54 8.13 -9.04
C TYR A 141 14.16 7.16 -10.05
N GLU A 142 14.22 5.87 -9.69
CA GLU A 142 14.81 4.81 -10.49
C GLU A 142 13.75 3.92 -11.12
N PHE A 143 14.06 3.41 -12.31
CA PHE A 143 13.19 2.52 -13.06
C PHE A 143 13.90 1.20 -13.34
N PHE A 144 13.19 0.09 -13.14
CA PHE A 144 13.75 -1.25 -13.28
C PHE A 144 12.87 -2.12 -14.17
N TYR A 145 13.49 -3.04 -14.90
CA TYR A 145 12.84 -4.16 -15.56
C TYR A 145 13.57 -5.46 -15.17
N LYS A 146 12.83 -6.42 -14.58
CA LYS A 146 13.41 -7.69 -14.06
C LYS A 146 14.66 -7.44 -13.19
N ASN A 147 14.56 -6.50 -12.26
CA ASN A 147 15.64 -6.06 -11.36
C ASN A 147 16.85 -5.41 -12.06
N GLN A 148 16.81 -5.15 -13.37
CA GLN A 148 17.83 -4.40 -14.07
C GLN A 148 17.44 -2.93 -14.15
N LYS A 149 18.31 -2.05 -13.68
CA LYS A 149 18.10 -0.60 -13.73
C LYS A 149 18.09 -0.11 -15.17
N LEU A 150 17.10 0.69 -15.52
CA LEU A 150 16.95 1.36 -16.80
C LEU A 150 17.14 2.87 -16.63
N GLU A 151 17.83 3.50 -17.58
CA GLU A 151 18.00 4.95 -17.56
C GLU A 151 16.71 5.65 -18.00
N ILE A 152 16.24 6.62 -17.21
CA ILE A 152 15.07 7.44 -17.51
C ILE A 152 15.40 8.93 -17.38
N SER A 153 14.71 9.76 -18.14
CA SER A 153 14.67 11.22 -17.94
C SER A 153 13.54 11.59 -16.99
N ASN A 154 13.56 12.82 -16.46
CA ASN A 154 12.45 13.32 -15.65
C ASN A 154 11.09 13.19 -16.34
N LEU A 155 11.01 13.48 -17.64
CA LEU A 155 9.77 13.33 -18.39
C LEU A 155 9.34 11.85 -18.51
N ASP A 156 10.30 10.94 -18.73
CA ASP A 156 10.00 9.50 -18.75
C ASP A 156 9.46 9.05 -17.37
N TYR A 157 10.06 9.54 -16.28
CA TYR A 157 9.62 9.25 -14.91
C TYR A 157 8.19 9.72 -14.66
N GLU A 158 7.87 10.99 -14.96
CA GLU A 158 6.52 11.52 -14.76
C GLU A 158 5.46 10.79 -15.59
N LEU A 159 5.79 10.44 -16.83
CA LEU A 159 4.90 9.63 -17.67
C LEU A 159 4.69 8.22 -17.10
N LEU A 160 5.77 7.54 -16.72
CA LEU A 160 5.71 6.20 -16.13
C LEU A 160 4.90 6.21 -14.83
N LYS A 161 5.16 7.19 -13.96
CA LYS A 161 4.42 7.39 -12.70
C LYS A 161 2.93 7.55 -12.99
N CYS A 162 2.56 8.47 -13.87
CA CYS A 162 1.18 8.73 -14.23
C CYS A 162 0.45 7.48 -14.76
N PHE A 163 1.12 6.66 -15.58
CA PHE A 163 0.55 5.41 -16.08
C PHE A 163 0.47 4.31 -15.02
N PHE A 164 1.49 4.18 -14.18
CA PHE A 164 1.55 3.11 -13.17
C PHE A 164 0.62 3.38 -11.97
N GLU A 165 0.32 4.65 -11.68
CA GLU A 165 -0.74 5.04 -10.73
C GLU A 165 -2.15 4.76 -11.28
N ASN A 166 -2.29 4.64 -12.61
CA ASN A 166 -3.59 4.50 -13.28
C ASN A 166 -3.62 3.28 -14.23
N PRO A 167 -3.31 2.06 -13.79
CA PRO A 167 -3.33 0.88 -14.62
C PRO A 167 -4.76 0.59 -15.08
N ASN A 168 -4.90 0.21 -16.35
CA ASN A 168 -6.19 -0.07 -16.99
C ASN A 168 -7.17 1.11 -17.09
N ILE A 169 -6.75 2.32 -16.74
CA ILE A 169 -7.55 3.55 -16.88
C ILE A 169 -7.18 4.26 -18.19
N LEU A 170 -8.17 4.77 -18.89
CA LEU A 170 -7.96 5.60 -20.08
C LEU A 170 -7.63 7.04 -19.66
N LEU A 171 -6.39 7.43 -19.85
CA LEU A 171 -5.90 8.78 -19.56
C LEU A 171 -6.11 9.67 -20.78
N THR A 172 -6.90 10.73 -20.63
CA THR A 172 -7.11 11.73 -21.67
C THR A 172 -5.84 12.55 -21.91
N ARG A 173 -5.71 13.19 -23.08
CA ARG A 173 -4.58 14.09 -23.35
C ARG A 173 -4.53 15.27 -22.41
N GLN A 174 -5.69 15.81 -22.06
CA GLN A 174 -5.79 16.89 -21.06
C GLN A 174 -5.26 16.41 -19.69
N PHE A 175 -5.72 15.26 -19.20
CA PHE A 175 -5.24 14.68 -17.95
C PHE A 175 -3.71 14.48 -17.96
N LEU A 176 -3.16 13.95 -19.06
CA LEU A 176 -1.72 13.79 -19.22
C LEU A 176 -0.98 15.13 -19.20
N SER A 177 -1.51 16.16 -19.88
CA SER A 177 -0.95 17.52 -19.86
C SER A 177 -0.87 18.09 -18.46
N GLU A 178 -1.98 18.06 -17.73
CA GLU A 178 -2.08 18.58 -16.37
C GLU A 178 -1.20 17.78 -15.38
N SER A 179 -1.19 16.44 -15.50
CA SER A 179 -0.48 15.57 -14.56
C SER A 179 1.04 15.55 -14.79
N VAL A 180 1.49 15.54 -16.04
CA VAL A 180 2.91 15.32 -16.38
C VAL A 180 3.64 16.65 -16.65
N TRP A 181 3.02 17.57 -17.40
CA TRP A 181 3.64 18.87 -17.71
C TRP A 181 3.24 19.98 -16.76
N LYS A 182 2.25 19.72 -15.87
CA LYS A 182 1.71 20.69 -14.89
C LYS A 182 1.11 21.92 -15.56
N ASP A 183 0.65 21.80 -16.80
CA ASP A 183 -0.05 22.82 -17.55
C ASP A 183 -1.20 22.21 -18.39
N ASP A 184 -2.14 23.04 -18.82
CA ASP A 184 -3.28 22.66 -19.66
C ASP A 184 -3.09 23.02 -21.15
N THR A 185 -1.91 23.55 -21.49
CA THR A 185 -1.60 24.11 -22.81
C THR A 185 -0.70 23.21 -23.65
N THR A 186 -0.21 22.11 -23.10
CA THR A 186 0.66 21.17 -23.81
C THR A 186 -0.06 20.57 -25.03
N SER A 187 0.52 20.79 -26.22
CA SER A 187 -0.11 20.35 -27.46
C SER A 187 -0.19 18.83 -27.58
N ASP A 188 -1.22 18.31 -28.23
CA ASP A 188 -1.38 16.90 -28.58
C ASP A 188 -0.14 16.33 -29.28
N LYS A 189 0.51 17.15 -30.12
CA LYS A 189 1.73 16.77 -30.82
C LYS A 189 2.88 16.51 -29.85
N THR A 190 3.05 17.35 -28.83
CA THR A 190 4.08 17.19 -27.78
C THR A 190 3.86 15.89 -27.00
N ILE A 191 2.63 15.63 -26.58
CA ILE A 191 2.26 14.40 -25.87
C ILE A 191 2.55 13.16 -26.74
N ASN A 192 2.12 13.19 -28.01
CA ASN A 192 2.33 12.07 -28.93
C ASN A 192 3.83 11.79 -29.17
N ILE A 193 4.66 12.83 -29.30
CA ILE A 193 6.12 12.69 -29.46
C ILE A 193 6.74 12.08 -28.20
N ALA A 194 6.36 12.57 -27.03
CA ALA A 194 6.88 12.05 -25.75
C ALA A 194 6.55 10.58 -25.58
N LEU A 195 5.31 10.17 -25.82
CA LEU A 195 4.88 8.78 -25.71
C LEU A 195 5.49 7.86 -26.77
N THR A 196 5.67 8.37 -27.99
CA THR A 196 6.38 7.63 -29.04
C THR A 196 7.83 7.38 -28.63
N ARG A 197 8.50 8.39 -28.06
CA ARG A 197 9.86 8.27 -27.56
C ARG A 197 9.96 7.29 -26.39
N LEU A 198 9.03 7.36 -25.42
CA LEU A 198 8.95 6.44 -24.28
C LEU A 198 8.82 4.98 -24.75
N ARG A 199 7.89 4.71 -25.68
CA ARG A 199 7.68 3.37 -26.25
C ARG A 199 8.90 2.84 -26.99
N ASN A 200 9.59 3.69 -27.74
CA ASN A 200 10.80 3.29 -28.47
C ASN A 200 11.98 3.04 -27.52
N LYS A 201 12.06 3.78 -26.41
CA LYS A 201 13.08 3.62 -25.39
C LYS A 201 12.89 2.32 -24.57
N PHE A 202 11.64 1.93 -24.33
CA PHE A 202 11.26 0.74 -23.57
C PHE A 202 10.40 -0.21 -24.41
N PRO A 203 11.02 -1.01 -25.33
CA PRO A 203 10.27 -1.87 -26.26
C PRO A 203 9.33 -2.86 -25.56
N LYS A 204 9.69 -3.35 -24.37
CA LYS A 204 8.86 -4.26 -23.56
C LYS A 204 7.61 -3.60 -22.98
N LEU A 205 7.62 -2.30 -22.82
CA LEU A 205 6.47 -1.51 -22.35
C LEU A 205 5.61 -1.00 -23.53
N LYS A 206 6.14 -1.02 -24.75
CA LYS A 206 5.49 -0.48 -25.95
C LYS A 206 4.11 -1.08 -26.18
N ASP A 207 3.99 -2.39 -26.04
CA ASP A 207 2.75 -3.12 -26.33
C ASP A 207 1.70 -2.92 -25.23
N HIS A 208 2.10 -2.45 -24.07
CA HIS A 208 1.24 -2.18 -22.93
C HIS A 208 0.68 -0.75 -22.91
N ILE A 209 1.40 0.23 -23.46
CA ILE A 209 0.86 1.60 -23.57
C ILE A 209 0.15 1.73 -24.91
N ILE A 210 -1.16 1.54 -24.93
CA ILE A 210 -1.98 1.60 -26.13
C ILE A 210 -2.55 3.00 -26.37
N SER A 211 -2.70 3.39 -27.65
CA SER A 211 -3.32 4.65 -28.03
C SER A 211 -4.80 4.43 -28.38
N VAL A 212 -5.67 5.19 -27.75
CA VAL A 212 -7.10 5.25 -28.11
C VAL A 212 -7.33 6.49 -28.96
N ARG A 213 -7.63 6.25 -30.26
CA ARG A 213 -7.71 7.31 -31.26
C ARG A 213 -8.70 8.40 -30.85
N GLY A 214 -8.26 9.66 -30.90
CA GLY A 214 -9.08 10.83 -30.59
C GLY A 214 -9.29 11.10 -29.10
N ILE A 215 -8.88 10.18 -28.17
CA ILE A 215 -9.16 10.32 -26.74
C ILE A 215 -7.87 10.43 -25.92
N GLY A 216 -6.99 9.43 -25.97
CA GLY A 216 -5.82 9.41 -25.10
C GLY A 216 -5.05 8.11 -25.16
N TYR A 217 -4.54 7.69 -24.02
CA TYR A 217 -3.68 6.54 -23.88
C TYR A 217 -4.06 5.71 -22.64
N LYS A 218 -3.76 4.42 -22.68
CA LYS A 218 -4.04 3.48 -21.60
C LYS A 218 -2.86 2.54 -21.42
N LEU A 219 -2.50 2.25 -20.17
CA LEU A 219 -1.59 1.16 -19.80
C LEU A 219 -2.42 -0.09 -19.47
N CYS A 220 -2.16 -1.23 -20.15
CA CYS A 220 -2.85 -2.51 -19.94
C CYS A 220 -1.98 -3.70 -20.37
#